data_dd3fe570fc7ffe6ed27ff515c034697c
#
_entry.id   dd3fe570fc7ffe6ed27ff515c034697c
#
_cell.length_a   1.000
_cell.length_b   1.000
_cell.length_c   1.000
_cell.angle_alpha   90.00
_cell.angle_beta   90.00
_cell.angle_gamma   90.00
#
_symmetry.space_group_name_H-M   'P 1'
#
loop_
_entity.id
_entity.type
_entity.pdbx_description
1 polymer ?
#
loop_
_entity_poly.entity_id
_entity_poly.type
_entity_poly.pdbx_seq_one_letter_code
_entity_poly.pdbx_strand_id
1 'polypeptide(L)'
;TSMIPFLNHDDANRALMGSNMQKQATPCVVPEVPLVATGIEEVAIRDTGRIIFSNVDGMVSYVDGKSVVVKDSKGNLNKFPLVNFSMTNGFTTFHQRPSVDLGQXXXXDGQMSIGQNVLVAFMSWSGANYEDAIIISERLVEKSKFTSIHIEEFTINVRDTKLGPEMTTCDIPNVGESKLKNLAEDGIIRVGAEVRSGDILVGKITPKGESQLTPEERLLRSLFGEKARDVKDTSKRMEGGKRGRGIS
;
A
#
# COMPACT_ATOMS: atom_id res chain seq x y z
N THR A 1 4.39 -4.81 -25.67
CA THR A 1 5.40 -5.68 -26.32
C THR A 1 6.70 -4.95 -26.60
N SER A 2 6.65 -3.62 -26.82
CA SER A 2 7.85 -2.87 -27.20
C SER A 2 8.91 -2.84 -26.09
N MET A 3 8.55 -3.24 -24.88
CA MET A 3 9.50 -3.29 -23.76
C MET A 3 10.15 -4.66 -23.59
N ILE A 4 9.83 -5.63 -24.44
CA ILE A 4 10.39 -6.97 -24.34
C ILE A 4 11.70 -7.02 -25.13
N PRO A 5 12.85 -7.18 -24.46
CA PRO A 5 14.11 -7.28 -25.18
C PRO A 5 14.15 -8.59 -25.96
N PHE A 6 14.78 -8.54 -27.15
CA PHE A 6 14.90 -9.69 -28.03
C PHE A 6 13.54 -10.30 -28.37
N LEU A 7 12.57 -9.43 -28.62
CA LEU A 7 11.20 -9.87 -28.89
C LEU A 7 11.15 -10.83 -30.09
N ASN A 8 11.98 -10.60 -31.08
CA ASN A 8 12.01 -11.43 -32.28
C ASN A 8 12.51 -12.85 -32.02
N HIS A 9 13.04 -13.13 -30.84
CA HIS A 9 13.44 -14.47 -30.44
C HIS A 9 12.34 -15.23 -29.74
N ASP A 10 11.20 -14.59 -29.48
CA ASP A 10 10.12 -15.21 -28.73
C ASP A 10 8.99 -15.62 -29.65
N ASP A 11 8.36 -16.74 -29.29
CA ASP A 11 7.12 -17.15 -29.95
C ASP A 11 6.01 -16.16 -29.62
N ALA A 12 5.07 -16.00 -30.55
CA ALA A 12 3.99 -15.04 -30.38
C ALA A 12 3.17 -15.29 -29.13
N ASN A 13 2.92 -16.56 -28.82
CA ASN A 13 2.13 -16.90 -27.62
C ASN A 13 2.84 -16.46 -26.34
N ARG A 14 4.14 -16.69 -26.29
CA ARG A 14 4.92 -16.31 -25.11
C ARG A 14 5.10 -14.81 -25.00
N ALA A 15 5.22 -14.14 -26.14
CA ALA A 15 5.29 -12.68 -26.14
C ALA A 15 4.01 -12.06 -25.63
N LEU A 16 2.87 -12.65 -25.99
CA LEU A 16 1.57 -12.20 -25.49
C LEU A 16 1.50 -12.35 -23.97
N MET A 17 1.92 -13.52 -23.47
CA MET A 17 1.92 -13.75 -22.03
C MET A 17 2.81 -12.74 -21.31
N GLY A 18 4.02 -12.52 -21.83
CA GLY A 18 4.93 -11.57 -21.22
C GLY A 18 4.40 -10.15 -21.24
N SER A 19 3.76 -9.77 -22.32
CA SER A 19 3.17 -8.44 -22.44
C SER A 19 2.09 -8.24 -21.38
N ASN A 20 1.25 -9.25 -21.17
CA ASN A 20 0.22 -9.16 -20.15
C ASN A 20 0.81 -9.16 -18.74
N MET A 21 1.89 -9.89 -18.54
CA MET A 21 2.56 -9.93 -17.24
C MET A 21 3.16 -8.59 -16.84
N GLN A 22 3.56 -7.79 -17.82
CA GLN A 22 4.10 -6.45 -17.53
C GLN A 22 3.05 -5.60 -16.83
N LYS A 23 1.78 -5.78 -17.17
CA LYS A 23 0.70 -5.03 -16.53
C LYS A 23 0.50 -5.43 -15.07
N GLN A 24 0.99 -6.61 -14.70
CA GLN A 24 0.82 -7.15 -13.36
C GLN A 24 2.09 -6.99 -12.52
N ALA A 25 3.10 -6.30 -13.04
CA ALA A 25 4.37 -6.16 -12.33
C ALA A 25 4.20 -5.32 -11.08
N THR A 26 4.87 -5.74 -10.02
CA THR A 26 4.84 -5.05 -8.74
C THR A 26 6.16 -4.30 -8.56
N PRO A 27 6.12 -2.97 -8.44
CA PRO A 27 7.37 -2.23 -8.26
C PRO A 27 8.02 -2.54 -6.93
N CYS A 28 9.32 -2.71 -6.94
CA CYS A 28 10.10 -2.90 -5.73
C CYS A 28 10.30 -1.58 -5.01
N VAL A 29 10.52 -1.66 -3.69
CA VAL A 29 10.77 -0.45 -2.91
C VAL A 29 12.08 0.21 -3.34
N VAL A 30 13.11 -0.59 -3.60
CA VAL A 30 14.39 -0.08 -4.10
C VAL A 30 14.70 -0.80 -5.41
N PRO A 31 14.13 -0.33 -6.52
CA PRO A 31 14.32 -1.02 -7.80
C PRO A 31 15.65 -0.68 -8.44
N GLU A 32 16.07 -1.51 -9.38
CA GLU A 32 17.28 -1.30 -10.15
C GLU A 32 16.91 -1.07 -11.61
N VAL A 33 17.73 -0.26 -12.28
CA VAL A 33 17.57 -0.07 -13.72
C VAL A 33 17.96 -1.37 -14.42
N PRO A 34 17.12 -1.88 -15.33
CA PRO A 34 17.46 -3.14 -16.00
C PRO A 34 18.73 -2.99 -16.84
N LEU A 35 19.54 -4.04 -16.82
CA LEU A 35 20.77 -4.06 -17.59
C LEU A 35 20.50 -4.22 -19.08
N VAL A 36 19.38 -4.84 -19.45
CA VAL A 36 18.98 -5.03 -20.84
C VAL A 36 17.60 -4.44 -21.03
N ALA A 37 17.46 -3.57 -22.02
CA ALA A 37 16.21 -2.86 -22.27
C ALA A 37 16.10 -2.59 -23.77
N THR A 38 15.00 -1.97 -24.17
CA THR A 38 14.74 -1.74 -25.59
C THR A 38 14.89 -0.28 -26.01
N GLY A 39 14.95 0.64 -25.05
CA GLY A 39 15.03 2.05 -25.35
C GLY A 39 13.70 2.78 -25.31
N ILE A 40 12.59 2.06 -25.36
CA ILE A 40 11.27 2.69 -25.26
C ILE A 40 10.99 3.15 -23.82
N GLU A 41 11.73 2.61 -22.87
CA GLU A 41 11.51 2.89 -21.45
C GLU A 41 11.63 4.37 -21.14
N GLU A 42 12.57 5.04 -21.76
CA GLU A 42 12.78 6.48 -21.52
C GLU A 42 11.58 7.29 -21.98
N VAL A 43 11.08 6.96 -23.18
CA VAL A 43 9.89 7.64 -23.70
C VAL A 43 8.67 7.34 -22.84
N ALA A 44 8.52 6.08 -22.45
CA ALA A 44 7.37 5.67 -21.66
C ALA A 44 7.33 6.39 -20.31
N ILE A 45 8.49 6.51 -19.65
CA ILE A 45 8.51 7.12 -18.32
C ILE A 45 8.19 8.61 -18.41
N ARG A 46 8.60 9.26 -19.48
CA ARG A 46 8.27 10.68 -19.67
C ARG A 46 6.79 10.87 -19.95
N ASP A 47 6.20 9.97 -20.71
CA ASP A 47 4.83 10.13 -21.18
C ASP A 47 3.79 9.68 -20.18
N THR A 48 4.17 8.91 -19.15
CA THR A 48 3.19 8.43 -18.15
C THR A 48 2.72 9.51 -17.20
N GLY A 49 3.51 10.57 -17.02
CA GLY A 49 3.19 11.60 -16.04
C GLY A 49 3.41 11.19 -14.61
N ARG A 50 4.02 10.03 -14.37
CA ARG A 50 4.26 9.55 -13.01
C ARG A 50 5.51 10.14 -12.40
N ILE A 51 6.40 10.68 -13.23
CA ILE A 51 7.59 11.38 -12.77
C ILE A 51 7.40 12.85 -13.06
N ILE A 52 7.65 13.67 -12.06
CA ILE A 52 7.55 15.11 -12.23
C ILE A 52 8.92 15.64 -12.65
N PHE A 53 8.97 16.20 -13.83
CA PHE A 53 10.18 16.85 -14.36
C PHE A 53 10.03 18.34 -14.21
N SER A 54 11.15 19.00 -13.91
CA SER A 54 11.14 20.44 -13.84
C SER A 54 10.90 21.04 -15.22
N ASN A 55 9.95 21.95 -15.30
CA ASN A 55 9.70 22.68 -16.53
C ASN A 55 10.40 24.05 -16.52
N VAL A 56 11.23 24.30 -15.53
CA VAL A 56 12.00 25.53 -15.43
C VAL A 56 13.44 25.20 -15.04
N ASP A 57 14.36 26.04 -15.47
CA ASP A 57 15.74 25.96 -15.04
C ASP A 57 15.88 26.79 -13.77
N GLY A 58 16.48 26.19 -12.76
CA GLY A 58 16.62 26.91 -11.51
C GLY A 58 17.29 26.09 -10.44
N MET A 59 17.24 26.60 -9.24
CA MET A 59 17.86 25.97 -8.08
C MET A 59 16.79 25.56 -7.08
N VAL A 60 16.96 24.37 -6.50
CA VAL A 60 16.02 23.87 -5.51
C VAL A 60 16.13 24.72 -4.25
N SER A 61 15.06 25.42 -3.90
CA SER A 61 15.04 26.29 -2.73
C SER A 61 14.35 25.67 -1.53
N TYR A 62 13.60 24.58 -1.73
CA TYR A 62 12.91 23.88 -0.66
C TYR A 62 12.58 22.48 -1.13
N VAL A 63 12.75 21.50 -0.25
CA VAL A 63 12.41 20.11 -0.55
C VAL A 63 11.99 19.40 0.73
N ASP A 64 10.88 18.69 0.66
CA ASP A 64 10.47 17.76 1.71
C ASP A 64 9.71 16.61 1.05
N GLY A 65 9.08 15.76 1.86
CA GLY A 65 8.38 14.60 1.32
C GLY A 65 7.12 14.93 0.54
N LYS A 66 6.62 16.16 0.64
CA LYS A 66 5.35 16.53 0.03
C LYS A 66 5.51 17.48 -1.16
N SER A 67 6.64 18.15 -1.28
CA SER A 67 6.80 19.13 -2.36
C SER A 67 8.26 19.47 -2.57
N VAL A 68 8.52 19.98 -3.78
CA VAL A 68 9.81 20.55 -4.15
C VAL A 68 9.53 21.93 -4.73
N VAL A 69 10.33 22.93 -4.32
CA VAL A 69 10.20 24.28 -4.84
C VAL A 69 11.49 24.65 -5.56
N VAL A 70 11.35 25.11 -6.81
CA VAL A 70 12.47 25.52 -7.64
C VAL A 70 12.38 27.02 -7.87
N LYS A 71 13.47 27.75 -7.57
CA LYS A 71 13.54 29.17 -7.81
C LYS A 71 14.24 29.38 -9.16
N ASP A 72 13.54 30.03 -10.09
CA ASP A 72 14.07 30.23 -11.42
C ASP A 72 14.98 31.44 -11.48
N SER A 73 15.53 31.72 -12.67
CA SER A 73 16.48 32.82 -12.83
C SER A 73 15.85 34.18 -12.62
N LYS A 74 14.53 34.27 -12.72
CA LYS A 74 13.81 35.52 -12.51
C LYS A 74 13.37 35.71 -11.06
N GLY A 75 13.67 34.74 -10.20
CA GLY A 75 13.29 34.79 -8.80
C GLY A 75 11.93 34.23 -8.49
N ASN A 76 11.22 33.70 -9.49
CA ASN A 76 9.91 33.10 -9.27
C ASN A 76 10.06 31.74 -8.59
N LEU A 77 9.12 31.43 -7.69
CA LEU A 77 9.09 30.14 -7.02
C LEU A 77 8.09 29.23 -7.73
N ASN A 78 8.55 28.07 -8.13
CA ASN A 78 7.73 27.06 -8.82
C ASN A 78 7.60 25.85 -7.91
N LYS A 79 6.37 25.57 -7.46
CA LYS A 79 6.13 24.49 -6.51
C LYS A 79 5.65 23.24 -7.25
N PHE A 80 6.27 22.11 -6.94
CA PHE A 80 5.92 20.82 -7.51
C PHE A 80 5.43 19.91 -6.38
N PRO A 81 4.11 19.72 -6.25
CA PRO A 81 3.58 18.83 -5.22
C PRO A 81 3.84 17.37 -5.57
N LEU A 82 4.11 16.57 -4.56
CA LEU A 82 4.40 15.15 -4.73
C LEU A 82 3.25 14.31 -4.25
N VAL A 83 3.00 13.19 -4.94
CA VAL A 83 1.98 12.23 -4.54
C VAL A 83 2.59 11.26 -3.54
N ASN A 84 1.92 11.08 -2.40
CA ASN A 84 2.38 10.16 -1.36
C ASN A 84 1.41 9.00 -1.20
N PHE A 85 1.90 7.79 -1.32
CA PHE A 85 1.19 6.55 -0.98
C PHE A 85 -0.21 6.47 -1.60
N SER A 86 -0.28 6.64 -2.91
CA SER A 86 -1.53 6.46 -3.65
C SER A 86 -1.63 5.02 -4.12
N MET A 87 -2.82 4.42 -3.97
CA MET A 87 -3.02 3.04 -4.39
C MET A 87 -3.16 2.94 -5.90
N THR A 88 -2.45 1.97 -6.49
CA THR A 88 -2.57 1.69 -7.92
C THR A 88 -3.69 0.69 -8.16
N ASN A 89 -4.01 0.45 -9.42
CA ASN A 89 -5.06 -0.52 -9.77
C ASN A 89 -4.68 -1.95 -9.37
N GLY A 90 -3.39 -2.25 -9.24
CA GLY A 90 -2.93 -3.55 -8.80
C GLY A 90 -2.76 -3.67 -7.29
N PHE A 91 -3.28 -2.70 -6.53
CA PHE A 91 -3.20 -2.65 -5.07
C PHE A 91 -1.77 -2.52 -4.56
N THR A 92 -0.89 -1.99 -5.40
CA THR A 92 0.45 -1.58 -4.97
C THR A 92 0.41 -0.08 -4.69
N THR A 93 1.55 0.51 -4.39
CA THR A 93 1.58 1.92 -4.05
C THR A 93 2.28 2.73 -5.12
N PHE A 94 1.77 3.93 -5.34
CA PHE A 94 2.42 4.97 -6.12
C PHE A 94 2.82 6.07 -5.15
N HIS A 95 4.12 6.30 -5.04
CA HIS A 95 4.65 7.25 -4.07
C HIS A 95 5.81 7.97 -4.71
N GLN A 96 5.74 9.29 -4.75
CA GLN A 96 6.79 10.11 -5.32
C GLN A 96 7.72 10.62 -4.23
N ARG A 97 9.01 10.47 -4.47
CA ARG A 97 10.04 10.98 -3.58
C ARG A 97 10.92 11.95 -4.36
N PRO A 98 11.37 13.01 -3.72
CA PRO A 98 12.29 13.91 -4.41
C PRO A 98 13.64 13.24 -4.64
N SER A 99 14.16 13.39 -5.85
CA SER A 99 15.49 12.89 -6.18
C SER A 99 16.54 13.99 -6.12
N VAL A 100 16.13 15.20 -5.73
CA VAL A 100 17.01 16.35 -5.68
C VAL A 100 17.16 16.84 -4.25
N ASP A 101 18.25 17.53 -4.00
CA ASP A 101 18.54 18.12 -2.71
C ASP A 101 18.53 19.63 -2.80
N LEU A 102 18.46 20.27 -1.66
CA LEU A 102 18.50 21.73 -1.57
C LEU A 102 19.74 22.28 -2.27
N GLY A 103 19.54 23.29 -3.12
CA GLY A 103 20.62 23.92 -3.84
C GLY A 103 21.03 23.24 -5.12
N GLN A 104 20.35 22.18 -5.49
CA GLN A 104 20.68 21.42 -6.71
C GLN A 104 19.98 21.99 -7.93
N UNK A 105 20.62 21.85 -8.98
CA UNK A 105 20.05 22.31 -10.25
C UNK A 105 19.12 21.22 -10.77
N UNK A 106 18.05 21.53 -11.31
CA UNK A 106 17.11 20.55 -11.72
C UNK A 106 17.36 20.20 -13.13
N UNK A 107 17.60 18.86 -13.34
CA UNK A 107 17.89 18.26 -14.63
C UNK A 107 16.85 17.24 -14.91
N UNK A 108 16.64 16.96 -15.97
CA UNK A 108 15.63 16.06 -16.37
C UNK A 108 16.22 14.78 -16.77
N ASP A 109 16.30 13.95 -15.79
CA ASP A 109 16.84 12.62 -16.03
C ASP A 109 16.02 11.60 -15.27
N GLY A 110 15.29 10.70 -15.97
CA GLY A 110 14.51 9.64 -15.36
C GLY A 110 14.74 8.32 -16.07
N GLN A 111 14.91 7.25 -15.29
CA GLN A 111 15.08 5.91 -15.82
C GLN A 111 14.00 5.01 -15.20
N MET A 112 13.42 4.16 -16.06
CA MET A 112 12.39 3.23 -15.58
C MET A 112 13.07 2.07 -14.86
N SER A 113 12.66 1.85 -13.60
CA SER A 113 13.14 0.71 -12.83
C SER A 113 12.00 0.17 -11.98
N ILE A 114 11.79 -1.14 -12.08
CA ILE A 114 10.67 -1.78 -11.39
C ILE A 114 11.18 -2.92 -10.51
N GLY A 115 12.11 -3.70 -10.99
CA GLY A 115 12.56 -4.91 -10.33
C GLY A 115 14.04 -4.92 -10.02
N GLN A 116 14.63 -6.10 -10.08
CA GLN A 116 16.03 -6.32 -9.70
C GLN A 116 16.75 -7.09 -10.79
N ASN A 117 18.04 -6.83 -10.91
CA ASN A 117 18.92 -7.64 -11.75
C ASN A 117 19.51 -8.74 -10.87
N VAL A 118 19.28 -10.00 -11.25
CA VAL A 118 19.77 -11.11 -10.43
C VAL A 118 20.51 -12.11 -11.32
N LEU A 119 21.48 -12.77 -10.72
CA LEU A 119 22.20 -13.85 -11.37
C LEU A 119 21.37 -15.11 -11.30
N VAL A 120 21.14 -15.76 -12.44
CA VAL A 120 20.26 -16.90 -12.55
C VAL A 120 21.02 -18.12 -13.09
N ALA A 121 20.81 -19.27 -12.47
CA ALA A 121 21.32 -20.54 -13.01
C ALA A 121 20.12 -21.40 -13.43
N PHE A 122 20.16 -21.93 -14.64
CA PHE A 122 19.10 -22.82 -15.15
C PHE A 122 19.56 -24.25 -14.96
N MET A 123 19.13 -24.87 -13.87
CA MET A 123 19.57 -26.23 -13.54
C MET A 123 18.62 -26.84 -12.51
N SER A 124 18.64 -28.16 -12.40
CA SER A 124 17.96 -28.85 -11.32
C SER A 124 18.73 -28.69 -10.03
N TRP A 125 18.01 -28.53 -8.92
CA TRP A 125 18.66 -28.37 -7.63
C TRP A 125 17.96 -29.24 -6.60
N SER A 126 18.37 -30.52 -6.54
CA SER A 126 17.88 -31.50 -5.57
C SER A 126 16.37 -31.61 -5.52
N GLY A 127 15.70 -31.36 -6.64
CA GLY A 127 14.26 -31.44 -6.73
C GLY A 127 13.51 -30.27 -6.09
N ALA A 128 14.22 -29.35 -5.45
CA ALA A 128 13.54 -28.24 -4.76
C ALA A 128 12.96 -27.22 -5.73
N ASN A 129 13.40 -27.24 -6.98
CA ASN A 129 12.83 -26.35 -8.00
C ASN A 129 11.98 -27.15 -9.00
N TYR A 130 11.34 -28.22 -8.54
CA TYR A 130 10.48 -29.05 -9.38
C TYR A 130 9.33 -28.25 -9.96
N GLU A 131 9.06 -28.50 -11.23
CA GLU A 131 8.06 -27.76 -12.02
C GLU A 131 8.44 -26.29 -12.07
N ASP A 132 7.60 -25.40 -11.55
CA ASP A 132 7.83 -23.97 -11.66
C ASP A 132 8.39 -23.35 -10.38
N ALA A 133 8.85 -24.18 -9.45
CA ALA A 133 9.44 -23.67 -8.22
C ALA A 133 10.79 -23.01 -8.49
N ILE A 134 11.08 -21.98 -7.75
CA ILE A 134 12.33 -21.23 -7.86
C ILE A 134 13.01 -21.20 -6.52
N ILE A 135 14.31 -21.50 -6.51
CA ILE A 135 15.13 -21.38 -5.30
C ILE A 135 15.80 -20.01 -5.33
N ILE A 136 15.67 -19.27 -4.26
CA ILE A 136 16.30 -17.96 -4.18
C ILE A 136 17.33 -17.92 -3.07
N SER A 137 18.30 -17.03 -3.21
CA SER A 137 19.29 -16.80 -2.17
C SER A 137 18.66 -16.09 -0.99
N GLU A 138 19.04 -16.48 0.22
CA GLU A 138 18.59 -15.81 1.43
C GLU A 138 18.98 -14.34 1.43
N ARG A 139 20.03 -13.99 0.72
CA ARG A 139 20.49 -12.62 0.62
C ARG A 139 19.45 -11.69 0.00
N LEU A 140 18.61 -12.23 -0.90
CA LEU A 140 17.53 -11.42 -1.50
C LEU A 140 16.54 -10.97 -0.41
N VAL A 141 16.29 -11.85 0.56
CA VAL A 141 15.39 -11.52 1.67
C VAL A 141 16.09 -10.56 2.63
N GLU A 142 17.32 -10.86 2.98
CA GLU A 142 18.10 -10.04 3.93
C GLU A 142 18.22 -8.60 3.45
N LYS A 143 18.42 -8.41 2.15
CA LYS A 143 18.61 -7.09 1.58
C LYS A 143 17.32 -6.48 1.04
N SER A 144 16.19 -7.13 1.30
CA SER A 144 14.87 -6.65 0.87
C SER A 144 14.83 -6.33 -0.63
N LYS A 145 15.47 -7.17 -1.42
CA LYS A 145 15.63 -6.88 -2.84
C LYS A 145 14.30 -6.82 -3.58
N PHE A 146 13.37 -7.70 -3.25
CA PHE A 146 12.06 -7.73 -3.92
C PHE A 146 10.93 -7.24 -3.02
N THR A 147 11.27 -6.52 -1.98
CA THR A 147 10.27 -5.98 -1.07
C THR A 147 9.41 -4.96 -1.80
N SER A 148 8.11 -5.04 -1.59
CA SER A 148 7.15 -4.14 -2.23
C SER A 148 6.13 -3.67 -1.20
N ILE A 149 5.44 -2.58 -1.55
CA ILE A 149 4.42 -2.01 -0.69
C ILE A 149 3.08 -2.22 -1.37
N HIS A 150 2.13 -2.73 -0.60
CA HIS A 150 0.77 -2.97 -1.08
C HIS A 150 -0.20 -2.16 -0.24
N ILE A 151 -1.18 -1.57 -0.90
CA ILE A 151 -2.22 -0.79 -0.23
C ILE A 151 -3.53 -1.55 -0.39
N GLU A 152 -4.19 -1.83 0.74
CA GLU A 152 -5.50 -2.47 0.73
C GLU A 152 -6.53 -1.53 1.33
N GLU A 153 -7.70 -1.57 0.76
CA GLU A 153 -8.81 -0.76 1.24
C GLU A 153 -9.84 -1.68 1.89
N PHE A 154 -10.20 -1.36 3.12
CA PHE A 154 -11.22 -2.11 3.85
C PHE A 154 -12.43 -1.22 4.01
N THR A 155 -13.59 -1.74 3.63
CA THR A 155 -14.83 -1.00 3.66
C THR A 155 -15.81 -1.69 4.59
N ILE A 156 -16.55 -0.90 5.35
CA ILE A 156 -17.56 -1.42 6.26
C ILE A 156 -18.85 -0.62 6.04
N ASN A 157 -19.97 -1.32 6.07
CA ASN A 157 -21.25 -0.68 5.89
C ASN A 157 -21.93 -0.48 7.23
N VAL A 158 -22.56 0.68 7.40
CA VAL A 158 -23.33 1.00 8.58
C VAL A 158 -24.80 0.99 8.17
N ARG A 159 -25.57 0.10 8.76
CA ARG A 159 -26.95 -0.15 8.34
C ARG A 159 -27.95 0.28 9.41
N ASP A 160 -29.17 0.51 8.96
CA ASP A 160 -30.31 0.62 9.88
C ASP A 160 -30.86 -0.79 10.13
N THR A 161 -31.03 -1.13 11.38
CA THR A 161 -31.65 -2.41 11.73
C THR A 161 -33.01 -2.14 12.37
N LYS A 162 -33.79 -3.21 12.54
CA LYS A 162 -35.09 -3.08 13.17
C LYS A 162 -34.98 -2.60 14.63
N LEU A 163 -33.85 -2.83 15.25
CA LEU A 163 -33.61 -2.45 16.64
C LEU A 163 -32.90 -1.11 16.79
N GLY A 164 -32.59 -0.46 15.66
CA GLY A 164 -31.89 0.80 15.67
C GLY A 164 -30.73 0.81 14.69
N PRO A 165 -30.11 1.96 14.49
CA PRO A 165 -28.99 2.04 13.54
C PRO A 165 -27.72 1.47 14.13
N GLU A 166 -26.91 0.86 13.26
CA GLU A 166 -25.53 0.54 13.62
C GLU A 166 -24.76 1.85 13.70
N MET A 167 -23.65 1.85 14.41
CA MET A 167 -22.83 3.05 14.46
C MET A 167 -21.37 2.68 14.64
N THR A 168 -20.52 3.50 14.04
CA THR A 168 -19.09 3.38 14.26
C THR A 168 -18.70 4.14 15.52
N THR A 169 -17.81 3.56 16.28
CA THR A 169 -17.43 4.14 17.57
C THR A 169 -16.13 3.48 18.05
N CYS A 170 -15.41 4.20 18.87
CA CYS A 170 -14.24 3.62 19.53
C CYS A 170 -14.62 2.93 20.85
N ASP A 171 -15.88 3.03 21.26
CA ASP A 171 -16.37 2.45 22.51
C ASP A 171 -16.99 1.08 22.22
N ILE A 172 -16.17 0.05 22.23
CA ILE A 172 -16.56 -1.31 21.85
C ILE A 172 -16.69 -2.17 23.11
N PRO A 173 -17.82 -2.86 23.30
CA PRO A 173 -18.00 -3.67 24.51
C PRO A 173 -17.03 -4.85 24.55
N ASN A 174 -16.58 -5.17 25.76
CA ASN A 174 -15.76 -6.35 26.05
C ASN A 174 -14.40 -6.33 25.35
N VAL A 175 -13.90 -5.14 25.02
CA VAL A 175 -12.57 -4.97 24.45
C VAL A 175 -11.78 -4.03 25.35
N GLY A 176 -10.57 -4.45 25.70
CA GLY A 176 -9.74 -3.67 26.60
C GLY A 176 -9.27 -2.37 25.96
N GLU A 177 -8.98 -1.39 26.81
CA GLU A 177 -8.59 -0.08 26.33
C GLU A 177 -7.31 -0.11 25.52
N SER A 178 -6.40 -1.04 25.83
CA SER A 178 -5.15 -1.14 25.08
C SER A 178 -5.40 -1.48 23.62
N LYS A 179 -6.50 -2.15 23.33
CA LYS A 179 -6.83 -2.51 21.95
C LYS A 179 -7.67 -1.45 21.25
N LEU A 180 -8.15 -0.46 22.00
CA LEU A 180 -8.96 0.62 21.46
C LEU A 180 -8.16 1.92 21.30
N LYS A 181 -6.95 1.96 21.80
CA LYS A 181 -6.20 3.22 21.88
C LYS A 181 -5.87 3.83 20.52
N ASN A 182 -5.80 2.99 19.49
CA ASN A 182 -5.46 3.48 18.15
C ASN A 182 -6.68 3.86 17.33
N LEU A 183 -7.87 3.77 17.90
CA LEU A 183 -9.09 4.20 17.22
C LEU A 183 -9.37 5.66 17.53
N ALA A 184 -9.74 6.43 16.50
CA ALA A 184 -10.18 7.79 16.67
C ALA A 184 -11.61 7.79 17.21
N GLU A 185 -12.14 8.96 17.53
CA GLU A 185 -13.48 9.08 18.10
C GLU A 185 -14.54 8.48 17.18
N ASP A 186 -14.33 8.56 15.88
CA ASP A 186 -15.27 8.01 14.91
C ASP A 186 -15.15 6.49 14.76
N GLY A 187 -14.23 5.88 15.49
CA GLY A 187 -14.04 4.44 15.46
C GLY A 187 -13.07 3.96 14.40
N ILE A 188 -12.53 4.86 13.59
CA ILE A 188 -11.62 4.48 12.52
C ILE A 188 -10.19 4.54 13.04
N ILE A 189 -9.37 3.58 12.62
CA ILE A 189 -7.98 3.51 13.04
C ILE A 189 -7.24 4.79 12.63
N ARG A 190 -6.36 5.28 13.51
CA ARG A 190 -5.64 6.51 13.24
C ARG A 190 -4.58 6.31 12.17
N VAL A 191 -4.34 7.37 11.40
CA VAL A 191 -3.25 7.37 10.42
C VAL A 191 -1.94 7.18 11.17
N GLY A 192 -1.11 6.26 10.68
CA GLY A 192 0.17 5.95 11.29
C GLY A 192 0.13 4.82 12.29
N ALA A 193 -1.06 4.36 12.69
CA ALA A 193 -1.15 3.28 13.67
C ALA A 193 -0.73 1.96 13.05
N GLU A 194 0.06 1.20 13.80
CA GLU A 194 0.45 -0.14 13.40
C GLU A 194 -0.68 -1.12 13.71
N VAL A 195 -0.99 -1.97 12.76
CA VAL A 195 -2.11 -2.89 12.85
C VAL A 195 -1.60 -4.32 12.68
N ARG A 196 -2.03 -5.20 13.57
CA ARG A 196 -1.69 -6.61 13.52
C ARG A 196 -2.95 -7.45 13.38
N SER A 197 -2.75 -8.72 13.09
CA SER A 197 -3.85 -9.67 12.94
C SER A 197 -4.79 -9.59 14.15
N GLY A 198 -6.08 -9.45 13.88
CA GLY A 198 -7.10 -9.37 14.92
C GLY A 198 -7.37 -7.98 15.45
N ASP A 199 -6.52 -7.01 15.15
CA ASP A 199 -6.74 -5.64 15.60
C ASP A 199 -7.95 -5.03 14.91
N ILE A 200 -8.63 -4.12 15.62
CA ILE A 200 -9.81 -3.45 15.09
C ILE A 200 -9.37 -2.36 14.11
N LEU A 201 -9.92 -2.41 12.91
CA LEU A 201 -9.68 -1.37 11.90
C LEU A 201 -10.76 -0.29 11.96
N VAL A 202 -12.01 -0.73 12.11
CA VAL A 202 -13.14 0.18 12.29
C VAL A 202 -14.01 -0.41 13.37
N GLY A 203 -14.17 0.33 14.45
CA GLY A 203 -15.05 -0.09 15.54
C GLY A 203 -16.50 0.16 15.16
N LYS A 204 -17.33 -0.88 15.29
CA LYS A 204 -18.75 -0.77 14.96
C LYS A 204 -19.55 -1.59 15.95
N ILE A 205 -20.69 -1.06 16.33
CA ILE A 205 -21.62 -1.76 17.20
C ILE A 205 -22.98 -1.85 16.52
N THR A 206 -23.68 -2.94 16.82
CA THR A 206 -25.01 -3.21 16.27
C THR A 206 -25.96 -3.43 17.44
N PRO A 207 -27.14 -2.79 17.44
CA PRO A 207 -28.13 -3.06 18.50
C PRO A 207 -28.55 -4.51 18.48
N LYS A 208 -28.82 -5.06 19.66
CA LYS A 208 -29.35 -6.42 19.78
C LYS A 208 -30.52 -6.45 20.71
N GLY A 209 -31.47 -7.33 20.41
CA GLY A 209 -32.62 -7.51 21.24
C GLY A 209 -32.35 -8.48 22.40
N GLU A 210 -33.33 -8.61 23.30
CA GLU A 210 -33.19 -9.49 24.45
C GLU A 210 -32.94 -10.93 24.04
N SER A 211 -33.53 -11.36 22.94
CA SER A 211 -33.39 -12.74 22.50
C SER A 211 -31.97 -13.05 22.02
N GLN A 212 -31.18 -12.01 21.72
CA GLN A 212 -29.80 -12.18 21.27
C GLN A 212 -28.81 -12.11 22.42
N LEU A 213 -29.27 -11.85 23.61
CA LEU A 213 -28.37 -11.78 24.77
C LEU A 213 -27.99 -13.19 25.22
N THR A 214 -26.71 -13.35 25.57
CA THR A 214 -26.26 -14.60 26.17
C THR A 214 -26.79 -14.68 27.61
N PRO A 215 -26.79 -15.88 28.21
CA PRO A 215 -27.20 -15.97 29.62
C PRO A 215 -26.38 -15.07 30.55
N GLU A 216 -25.07 -14.95 30.25
CA GLU A 216 -24.21 -14.08 31.04
C GLU A 216 -24.60 -12.61 30.90
N GLU A 217 -24.94 -12.20 29.68
CA GLU A 217 -25.39 -10.82 29.46
C GLU A 217 -26.71 -10.52 30.13
N ARG A 218 -27.63 -11.50 30.11
CA ARG A 218 -28.92 -11.34 30.82
C ARG A 218 -28.71 -11.19 32.30
N LEU A 219 -27.80 -11.98 32.86
CA LEU A 219 -27.50 -11.88 34.28
C LEU A 219 -26.92 -10.53 34.63
N LEU A 220 -25.97 -10.04 33.79
CA LEU A 220 -25.38 -8.73 34.02
C LEU A 220 -26.42 -7.63 33.97
N ARG A 221 -27.37 -7.71 33.04
CA ARG A 221 -28.44 -6.71 32.96
C ARG A 221 -29.32 -6.74 34.18
N SER A 222 -29.62 -7.93 34.67
CA SER A 222 -30.48 -8.02 35.87
C SER A 222 -29.76 -7.53 37.12
N LEU A 223 -28.43 -7.70 37.18
CA LEU A 223 -27.66 -7.26 38.35
C LEU A 223 -27.28 -5.78 38.28
N PHE A 224 -26.97 -5.27 37.10
CA PHE A 224 -26.42 -3.92 36.94
C PHE A 224 -27.32 -2.99 36.14
N GLY A 225 -28.52 -3.44 35.80
CA GLY A 225 -29.47 -2.60 35.10
C GLY A 225 -28.96 -2.14 33.74
N GLU A 226 -29.08 -0.85 33.47
CA GLU A 226 -28.73 -0.29 32.17
C GLU A 226 -27.24 -0.18 31.92
N LYS A 227 -26.43 -0.51 32.92
CA LYS A 227 -24.99 -0.49 32.71
C LYS A 227 -24.54 -1.57 31.76
N ALA A 228 -25.29 -2.66 31.61
CA ALA A 228 -25.02 -3.66 30.59
C ALA A 228 -25.49 -3.14 29.25
N ARG A 229 -24.62 -3.22 28.23
CA ARG A 229 -24.90 -2.62 26.94
C ARG A 229 -25.78 -3.52 26.09
N ASP A 230 -26.66 -2.90 25.31
CA ASP A 230 -27.58 -3.57 24.41
C ASP A 230 -27.05 -3.65 23.00
N VAL A 231 -25.74 -3.70 22.83
CA VAL A 231 -25.11 -3.71 21.52
C VAL A 231 -24.10 -4.83 21.46
N LYS A 232 -23.86 -5.30 20.25
CA LYS A 232 -22.83 -6.29 20.01
C LYS A 232 -21.76 -5.71 19.12
N ASP A 233 -20.57 -6.26 19.28
CA ASP A 233 -19.38 -5.84 18.53
C ASP A 233 -19.45 -6.45 17.13
N THR A 234 -19.59 -5.59 16.12
CA THR A 234 -19.56 -6.00 14.72
C THR A 234 -18.44 -5.27 13.98
N SER A 235 -17.36 -4.99 14.69
CA SER A 235 -16.21 -4.24 14.14
C SER A 235 -15.54 -4.99 13.01
N LYS A 236 -14.90 -4.23 12.14
CA LYS A 236 -14.03 -4.78 11.10
C LYS A 236 -12.63 -4.96 11.70
N ARG A 237 -12.12 -6.17 11.59
CA ARG A 237 -10.81 -6.50 12.15
C ARG A 237 -9.83 -6.92 11.06
N MET A 238 -8.55 -6.74 11.33
CA MET A 238 -7.49 -7.19 10.43
C MET A 238 -7.52 -8.71 10.31
N GLU A 239 -7.43 -9.17 9.09
CA GLU A 239 -7.48 -10.60 8.78
C GLU A 239 -6.28 -11.34 9.35
N GLY A 240 -6.46 -12.64 9.55
CA GLY A 240 -5.39 -13.48 10.06
C GLY A 240 -4.19 -13.49 9.14
N GLY A 241 -3.01 -13.40 9.73
CA GLY A 241 -1.76 -13.43 8.98
C GLY A 241 -1.38 -12.13 8.31
N LYS A 242 -2.18 -11.08 8.48
CA LYS A 242 -1.87 -9.77 7.87
C LYS A 242 -1.51 -8.75 8.91
N ARG A 243 -0.70 -7.78 8.51
CA ARG A 243 -0.38 -6.64 9.34
C ARG A 243 -0.01 -5.47 8.44
N GLY A 244 -0.06 -4.27 9.00
CA GLY A 244 0.24 -3.08 8.21
C GLY A 244 0.15 -1.82 9.02
N ARG A 245 -0.04 -0.72 8.33
CA ARG A 245 -0.11 0.60 8.95
C ARG A 245 -1.20 1.40 8.26
N GLY A 246 -1.98 2.14 9.05
CA GLY A 246 -3.02 3.00 8.51
C GLY A 246 -2.43 4.19 7.80
N ILE A 247 -2.95 4.51 6.60
CA ILE A 247 -2.44 5.65 5.84
C ILE A 247 -3.54 6.66 5.49
N SER A 248 -4.80 6.34 5.70
CA SER A 248 -5.87 7.32 5.51
C SER A 248 -7.15 6.86 6.19
#